data_4811af25cca1fee0ab05bf4059c2da58
#
_entry.id   4811af25cca1fee0ab05bf4059c2da58
#
_cell.length_a   1.000
_cell.length_b   1.000
_cell.length_c   1.000
_cell.angle_alpha   90.00
_cell.angle_beta   90.00
_cell.angle_gamma   90.00
#
_symmetry.space_group_name_H-M   'P 1'
#
loop_
_entity.id
_entity.type
_entity.pdbx_description
1 polymer ?
#
loop_
_entity_poly.entity_id
_entity_poly.type
_entity_poly.pdbx_seq_one_letter_code
_entity_poly.pdbx_strand_id
1 'polypeptide(L)'
;MSSRKGRKDAARVVREQLARERRRKRTLWVSIGAVAVLVVAGLIGWSVWSSQSSGTFVAPPGATEDGTGIVVGSGPVTIDVYEDYLCPACKQFEQTSGATIEQLVSDGKARVVYHPVAYLNRFSSTQYSTRASAASGCAAEGGKFTEFSKALFDKQPPENGAQLSDNELIDIGAEVGLNRDSFGSCVRDGKYKPWTSHVSEEATRANVTGTPTVLVNGEQVREWTPENITAAVEAAGR
;
A
#
# COMPACT_ATOMS: atom_id res chain seq x y z
N MET A 1 40.07 62.41 -47.37
CA MET A 1 40.37 61.08 -46.76
C MET A 1 39.70 60.84 -45.42
N SER A 2 38.69 61.61 -45.00
CA SER A 2 38.01 61.50 -43.69
C SER A 2 36.86 60.52 -43.62
N SER A 3 36.22 60.14 -44.72
CA SER A 3 34.99 59.35 -44.75
C SER A 3 35.14 57.83 -44.50
N ARG A 4 36.33 57.25 -44.70
CA ARG A 4 36.57 55.81 -44.51
C ARG A 4 36.79 55.42 -43.03
N LYS A 5 37.36 56.35 -42.23
CA LYS A 5 37.63 56.10 -40.79
C LYS A 5 36.32 56.10 -40.00
N GLY A 6 35.42 57.06 -40.21
CA GLY A 6 34.15 57.12 -39.51
C GLY A 6 33.22 55.94 -39.79
N ARG A 7 33.24 55.34 -41.00
CA ARG A 7 32.47 54.11 -41.30
C ARG A 7 33.01 52.88 -40.59
N LYS A 8 34.35 52.79 -40.42
CA LYS A 8 34.94 51.67 -39.65
C LYS A 8 34.63 51.75 -38.16
N ASP A 9 34.66 52.95 -37.60
CA ASP A 9 34.33 53.16 -36.18
C ASP A 9 32.86 52.93 -35.87
N ALA A 10 31.95 53.39 -36.75
CA ALA A 10 30.51 53.08 -36.66
C ALA A 10 30.23 51.56 -36.76
N ALA A 11 30.87 50.85 -37.68
CA ALA A 11 30.72 49.41 -37.83
C ALA A 11 31.26 48.62 -36.60
N ARG A 12 32.30 49.15 -35.93
CA ARG A 12 32.84 48.54 -34.70
C ARG A 12 31.87 48.68 -33.55
N VAL A 13 31.30 49.87 -33.34
CA VAL A 13 30.29 50.12 -32.27
C VAL A 13 29.06 49.23 -32.44
N VAL A 14 28.56 49.11 -33.68
CA VAL A 14 27.40 48.23 -33.97
C VAL A 14 27.74 46.76 -33.69
N ARG A 15 28.93 46.28 -34.05
CA ARG A 15 29.35 44.91 -33.75
C ARG A 15 29.51 44.68 -32.27
N GLU A 16 30.02 45.63 -31.50
CA GLU A 16 30.15 45.55 -30.03
C GLU A 16 28.75 45.51 -29.34
N GLN A 17 27.78 46.31 -29.84
CA GLN A 17 26.41 46.29 -29.34
C GLN A 17 25.74 44.96 -29.63
N LEU A 18 25.82 44.44 -30.85
CA LEU A 18 25.27 43.14 -31.21
C LEU A 18 25.93 41.97 -30.39
N ALA A 19 27.22 42.06 -30.13
CA ALA A 19 27.94 41.08 -29.31
C ALA A 19 27.48 41.13 -27.85
N ARG A 20 27.21 42.32 -27.30
CA ARG A 20 26.64 42.48 -25.94
C ARG A 20 25.24 41.96 -25.83
N GLU A 21 24.39 42.20 -26.83
CA GLU A 21 23.02 41.68 -26.89
C GLU A 21 23.01 40.13 -26.96
N ARG A 22 23.85 39.58 -27.85
CA ARG A 22 23.98 38.11 -27.96
C ARG A 22 24.50 37.48 -26.65
N ARG A 23 25.44 38.09 -25.97
CA ARG A 23 25.92 37.64 -24.66
C ARG A 23 24.81 37.73 -23.62
N ARG A 24 24.04 38.83 -23.54
CA ARG A 24 22.91 38.98 -22.62
C ARG A 24 21.82 37.94 -22.88
N LYS A 25 21.44 37.73 -24.15
CA LYS A 25 20.46 36.69 -24.50
C LYS A 25 20.94 35.29 -24.14
N ARG A 26 22.22 34.97 -24.43
CA ARG A 26 22.82 33.68 -24.07
C ARG A 26 22.86 33.48 -22.53
N THR A 27 23.25 34.48 -21.78
CA THR A 27 23.25 34.41 -20.31
C THR A 27 21.83 34.23 -19.76
N LEU A 28 20.84 34.97 -20.28
CA LEU A 28 19.43 34.79 -19.91
C LEU A 28 18.93 33.38 -20.19
N TRP A 29 19.19 32.83 -21.37
CA TRP A 29 18.76 31.45 -21.69
C TRP A 29 19.46 30.39 -20.83
N VAL A 30 20.77 30.60 -20.55
CA VAL A 30 21.51 29.70 -19.64
C VAL A 30 20.96 29.80 -18.21
N SER A 31 20.65 31.00 -17.73
CA SER A 31 20.04 31.18 -16.40
C SER A 31 18.66 30.57 -16.29
N ILE A 32 17.82 30.74 -17.31
CA ILE A 32 16.48 30.11 -17.37
C ILE A 32 16.64 28.58 -17.37
N GLY A 33 17.56 28.04 -18.18
CA GLY A 33 17.84 26.60 -18.20
C GLY A 33 18.32 26.06 -16.85
N ALA A 34 19.21 26.79 -16.18
CA ALA A 34 19.70 26.39 -14.85
C ALA A 34 18.58 26.40 -13.81
N VAL A 35 17.72 27.43 -13.80
CA VAL A 35 16.56 27.48 -12.89
C VAL A 35 15.58 26.34 -13.18
N ALA A 36 15.30 26.05 -14.45
CA ALA A 36 14.42 24.93 -14.82
C ALA A 36 14.96 23.58 -14.32
N VAL A 37 16.27 23.34 -14.45
CA VAL A 37 16.91 22.12 -13.92
C VAL A 37 16.80 22.05 -12.40
N LEU A 38 17.02 23.16 -11.69
CA LEU A 38 16.89 23.19 -10.22
C LEU A 38 15.44 22.95 -9.77
N VAL A 39 14.45 23.50 -10.49
CA VAL A 39 13.03 23.25 -10.19
C VAL A 39 12.69 21.78 -10.39
N VAL A 40 13.12 21.18 -11.50
CA VAL A 40 12.87 19.75 -11.77
C VAL A 40 13.58 18.88 -10.72
N ALA A 41 14.83 19.17 -10.39
CA ALA A 41 15.56 18.45 -9.35
C ALA A 41 14.91 18.62 -7.97
N GLY A 42 14.41 19.81 -7.66
CA GLY A 42 13.65 20.08 -6.44
C GLY A 42 12.33 19.32 -6.37
N LEU A 43 11.60 19.25 -7.48
CA LEU A 43 10.35 18.47 -7.56
C LEU A 43 10.61 16.97 -7.44
N ILE A 44 11.66 16.44 -8.09
CA ILE A 44 12.06 15.04 -7.94
C ILE A 44 12.50 14.77 -6.50
N GLY A 45 13.35 15.63 -5.91
CA GLY A 45 13.79 15.50 -4.52
C GLY A 45 12.62 15.55 -3.53
N TRP A 46 11.67 16.46 -3.74
CA TRP A 46 10.42 16.51 -2.94
C TRP A 46 9.57 15.26 -3.11
N SER A 47 9.38 14.79 -4.35
CA SER A 47 8.63 13.57 -4.63
C SER A 47 9.25 12.33 -3.96
N VAL A 48 10.59 12.19 -4.04
CA VAL A 48 11.32 11.11 -3.36
C VAL A 48 11.23 11.26 -1.84
N TRP A 49 11.41 12.48 -1.32
CA TRP A 49 11.33 12.71 0.12
C TRP A 49 9.91 12.51 0.67
N SER A 50 8.88 12.95 -0.05
CA SER A 50 7.48 12.73 0.35
C SER A 50 7.06 11.26 0.25
N SER A 51 7.64 10.47 -0.66
CA SER A 51 7.41 9.03 -0.74
C SER A 51 8.25 8.23 0.27
N GLN A 52 9.35 8.79 0.79
CA GLN A 52 10.14 8.20 1.88
C GLN A 52 9.66 8.64 3.28
N SER A 53 8.78 9.61 3.37
CA SER A 53 8.07 9.91 4.60
C SER A 53 7.03 8.81 4.82
N SER A 54 7.48 7.64 5.27
CA SER A 54 6.64 6.66 5.94
C SER A 54 6.04 7.41 7.12
N GLY A 55 4.83 7.96 6.92
CA GLY A 55 4.11 8.67 7.97
C GLY A 55 4.07 7.75 9.18
N THR A 56 4.34 8.26 10.35
CA THR A 56 4.16 7.54 11.60
C THR A 56 2.76 6.94 11.58
N PHE A 57 2.68 5.62 11.35
CA PHE A 57 1.43 4.88 11.44
C PHE A 57 1.33 4.27 12.84
N VAL A 58 0.12 4.07 13.29
CA VAL A 58 -0.17 3.29 14.48
C VAL A 58 -0.57 1.90 13.99
N ALA A 59 0.17 0.87 14.41
CA ALA A 59 -0.21 -0.50 14.14
C ALA A 59 -1.39 -0.91 15.05
N PRO A 60 -2.35 -1.69 14.56
CA PRO A 60 -3.41 -2.23 15.40
C PRO A 60 -2.87 -3.23 16.42
N PRO A 61 -3.59 -3.46 17.54
CA PRO A 61 -3.25 -4.52 18.48
C PRO A 61 -3.16 -5.88 17.80
N GLY A 62 -2.16 -6.69 18.22
CA GLY A 62 -1.89 -7.98 17.60
C GLY A 62 -1.09 -7.92 16.30
N ALA A 63 -0.65 -6.73 15.88
CA ALA A 63 0.26 -6.61 14.75
C ALA A 63 1.64 -7.19 15.07
N THR A 64 2.36 -7.62 14.02
CA THR A 64 3.78 -7.96 14.07
C THR A 64 4.61 -6.76 14.55
N GLU A 65 5.84 -7.01 15.03
CA GLU A 65 6.73 -5.94 15.53
C GLU A 65 7.02 -4.87 14.47
N ASP A 66 7.11 -5.28 13.22
CA ASP A 66 7.31 -4.39 12.07
C ASP A 66 5.98 -3.80 11.52
N GLY A 67 4.85 -4.19 12.09
CA GLY A 67 3.52 -3.70 11.71
C GLY A 67 3.02 -4.21 10.35
N THR A 68 3.61 -5.27 9.79
CA THR A 68 3.28 -5.75 8.44
C THR A 68 2.03 -6.62 8.36
N GLY A 69 1.52 -7.12 9.49
CA GLY A 69 0.33 -7.99 9.51
C GLY A 69 -0.23 -8.19 10.91
N ILE A 70 -1.35 -8.89 11.01
CA ILE A 70 -2.01 -9.26 12.26
C ILE A 70 -1.73 -10.74 12.57
N VAL A 71 -1.22 -11.02 13.77
CA VAL A 71 -0.87 -12.37 14.24
C VAL A 71 -2.09 -13.01 14.89
N VAL A 72 -2.44 -14.22 14.47
CA VAL A 72 -3.47 -15.06 15.09
C VAL A 72 -2.86 -16.42 15.46
N GLY A 73 -3.01 -16.80 16.72
CA GLY A 73 -2.41 -18.05 17.24
C GLY A 73 -0.96 -17.89 17.71
N SER A 74 -0.35 -19.00 18.11
CA SER A 74 0.98 -19.02 18.75
C SER A 74 1.84 -20.24 18.38
N GLY A 75 1.44 -21.01 17.36
CA GLY A 75 2.20 -22.20 16.93
C GLY A 75 3.59 -21.87 16.38
N PRO A 76 4.49 -22.88 16.29
CA PRO A 76 5.88 -22.68 15.88
C PRO A 76 6.04 -22.39 14.38
N VAL A 77 5.12 -22.87 13.54
CA VAL A 77 5.14 -22.63 12.09
C VAL A 77 4.37 -21.37 11.76
N THR A 78 4.95 -20.49 10.97
CA THR A 78 4.27 -19.27 10.52
C THR A 78 3.63 -19.48 9.15
N ILE A 79 2.35 -19.14 9.03
CA ILE A 79 1.63 -19.04 7.76
C ILE A 79 1.41 -17.56 7.50
N ASP A 80 2.03 -16.99 6.45
CA ASP A 80 1.77 -15.63 6.01
C ASP A 80 0.70 -15.64 4.91
N VAL A 81 -0.35 -14.85 5.07
CA VAL A 81 -1.47 -14.73 4.13
C VAL A 81 -1.60 -13.28 3.68
N TYR A 82 -1.23 -13.01 2.44
CA TYR A 82 -1.44 -11.70 1.81
C TYR A 82 -2.75 -11.72 1.05
N GLU A 83 -3.67 -10.85 1.45
CA GLU A 83 -5.03 -10.84 0.94
C GLU A 83 -5.54 -9.41 0.71
N ASP A 84 -6.49 -9.27 -0.23
CA ASP A 84 -7.22 -8.03 -0.47
C ASP A 84 -8.72 -8.31 -0.41
N TYR A 85 -9.47 -7.58 0.39
CA TYR A 85 -10.90 -7.79 0.60
C TYR A 85 -11.76 -7.54 -0.65
N LEU A 86 -11.19 -6.98 -1.72
CA LEU A 86 -11.85 -6.87 -3.02
C LEU A 86 -11.53 -8.05 -3.96
N CYS A 87 -10.52 -8.87 -3.63
CA CYS A 87 -10.01 -9.93 -4.51
C CYS A 87 -10.90 -11.17 -4.50
N PRO A 88 -11.53 -11.57 -5.63
CA PRO A 88 -12.37 -12.77 -5.69
C PRO A 88 -11.61 -14.06 -5.40
N ALA A 89 -10.33 -14.13 -5.80
CA ALA A 89 -9.49 -15.28 -5.52
C ALA A 89 -9.17 -15.41 -4.02
N CYS A 90 -9.08 -14.29 -3.27
CA CYS A 90 -8.94 -14.32 -1.81
C CYS A 90 -10.21 -14.85 -1.13
N LYS A 91 -11.39 -14.46 -1.60
CA LYS A 91 -12.63 -15.05 -1.13
C LYS A 91 -12.66 -16.57 -1.37
N GLN A 92 -12.27 -17.01 -2.57
CA GLN A 92 -12.20 -18.44 -2.88
C GLN A 92 -11.19 -19.16 -1.97
N PHE A 93 -10.04 -18.56 -1.71
CA PHE A 93 -9.02 -19.08 -0.79
C PHE A 93 -9.61 -19.25 0.62
N GLU A 94 -10.25 -18.22 1.15
CA GLU A 94 -10.85 -18.25 2.49
C GLU A 94 -11.92 -19.35 2.59
N GLN A 95 -12.79 -19.49 1.58
CA GLN A 95 -13.83 -20.53 1.51
C GLN A 95 -13.27 -21.95 1.38
N THR A 96 -12.11 -22.10 0.72
CA THR A 96 -11.51 -23.41 0.47
C THR A 96 -10.61 -23.85 1.62
N SER A 97 -9.79 -22.94 2.13
CA SER A 97 -8.66 -23.28 3.01
C SER A 97 -8.67 -22.56 4.36
N GLY A 98 -9.53 -21.57 4.56
CA GLY A 98 -9.63 -20.82 5.81
C GLY A 98 -9.89 -21.73 7.01
N ALA A 99 -10.85 -22.66 6.92
CA ALA A 99 -11.14 -23.61 8.00
C ALA A 99 -9.94 -24.52 8.35
N THR A 100 -9.11 -24.89 7.36
CA THR A 100 -7.91 -25.69 7.60
C THR A 100 -6.84 -24.88 8.35
N ILE A 101 -6.68 -23.60 8.00
CA ILE A 101 -5.75 -22.70 8.69
C ILE A 101 -6.24 -22.49 10.13
N GLU A 102 -7.51 -22.22 10.36
CA GLU A 102 -8.10 -22.10 11.70
C GLU A 102 -7.86 -23.37 12.54
N GLN A 103 -8.00 -24.57 11.94
CA GLN A 103 -7.73 -25.84 12.63
C GLN A 103 -6.24 -25.98 12.98
N LEU A 104 -5.31 -25.68 12.06
CA LEU A 104 -3.87 -25.73 12.31
C LEU A 104 -3.45 -24.77 13.44
N VAL A 105 -4.08 -23.60 13.52
CA VAL A 105 -3.89 -22.63 14.61
C VAL A 105 -4.45 -23.15 15.93
N SER A 106 -5.69 -23.67 15.93
CA SER A 106 -6.34 -24.21 17.13
C SER A 106 -5.61 -25.44 17.71
N ASP A 107 -5.03 -26.25 16.82
CA ASP A 107 -4.18 -27.40 17.20
C ASP A 107 -2.80 -26.96 17.75
N GLY A 108 -2.48 -25.68 17.73
CA GLY A 108 -1.19 -25.14 18.14
C GLY A 108 -0.03 -25.50 17.21
N LYS A 109 -0.32 -25.97 15.98
CA LYS A 109 0.69 -26.35 14.98
C LYS A 109 1.27 -25.13 14.26
N ALA A 110 0.43 -24.11 14.03
CA ALA A 110 0.81 -22.90 13.33
C ALA A 110 0.31 -21.64 14.05
N ARG A 111 0.91 -20.52 13.70
CA ARG A 111 0.33 -19.18 13.81
C ARG A 111 0.14 -18.64 12.41
N VAL A 112 -0.87 -17.83 12.20
CA VAL A 112 -1.06 -17.15 10.92
C VAL A 112 -0.82 -15.65 11.09
N VAL A 113 -0.18 -15.04 10.09
CA VAL A 113 -0.01 -13.60 9.96
C VAL A 113 -0.81 -13.17 8.75
N TYR A 114 -1.88 -12.43 8.97
CA TYR A 114 -2.69 -11.86 7.90
C TYR A 114 -2.15 -10.50 7.51
N HIS A 115 -1.88 -10.31 6.23
CA HIS A 115 -1.39 -9.07 5.62
C HIS A 115 -2.48 -8.48 4.71
N PRO A 116 -3.41 -7.67 5.24
CA PRO A 116 -4.50 -7.11 4.44
C PRO A 116 -4.00 -5.95 3.57
N VAL A 117 -3.59 -6.27 2.35
CA VAL A 117 -3.07 -5.30 1.36
C VAL A 117 -4.21 -4.59 0.61
N ALA A 118 -3.90 -3.47 -0.06
CA ALA A 118 -4.84 -2.68 -0.85
C ALA A 118 -4.42 -2.58 -2.33
N TYR A 119 -4.16 -3.71 -2.98
CA TYR A 119 -3.66 -3.76 -4.35
C TYR A 119 -4.74 -3.45 -5.39
N LEU A 120 -6.01 -3.74 -5.07
CA LEU A 120 -7.12 -3.64 -6.01
C LEU A 120 -7.85 -2.29 -5.97
N ASN A 121 -7.31 -1.28 -5.28
CA ASN A 121 -7.90 0.08 -5.28
C ASN A 121 -8.09 0.67 -6.69
N ARG A 122 -7.28 0.26 -7.69
CA ARG A 122 -7.45 0.67 -9.09
C ARG A 122 -8.79 0.22 -9.71
N PHE A 123 -9.44 -0.79 -9.14
CA PHE A 123 -10.74 -1.29 -9.54
C PHE A 123 -11.87 -0.75 -8.65
N SER A 124 -11.58 0.22 -7.78
CA SER A 124 -12.51 0.79 -6.81
C SER A 124 -12.51 2.32 -6.89
N SER A 125 -13.64 2.90 -7.27
CA SER A 125 -13.81 4.36 -7.25
C SER A 125 -13.83 4.94 -5.83
N THR A 126 -14.04 4.10 -4.81
CA THR A 126 -14.17 4.48 -3.40
C THR A 126 -12.99 4.04 -2.54
N GLN A 127 -11.91 3.52 -3.16
CA GLN A 127 -10.75 2.94 -2.46
C GLN A 127 -11.15 1.85 -1.45
N TYR A 128 -12.04 0.95 -1.87
CA TYR A 128 -12.62 -0.07 -0.99
C TYR A 128 -11.55 -0.95 -0.32
N SER A 129 -10.53 -1.42 -1.06
CA SER A 129 -9.45 -2.24 -0.49
C SER A 129 -8.78 -1.54 0.70
N THR A 130 -8.44 -0.24 0.57
CA THR A 130 -7.87 0.55 1.69
C THR A 130 -8.86 0.68 2.84
N ARG A 131 -10.14 0.94 2.57
CA ARG A 131 -11.14 1.14 3.64
C ARG A 131 -11.44 -0.16 4.37
N ALA A 132 -11.58 -1.26 3.66
CA ALA A 132 -11.83 -2.58 4.23
C ALA A 132 -10.63 -3.08 5.05
N SER A 133 -9.40 -2.93 4.53
CA SER A 133 -8.18 -3.25 5.26
C SER A 133 -8.01 -2.37 6.52
N ALA A 134 -8.25 -1.06 6.44
CA ALA A 134 -8.22 -0.19 7.60
C ALA A 134 -9.30 -0.57 8.63
N ALA A 135 -10.49 -0.97 8.19
CA ALA A 135 -11.56 -1.45 9.05
C ALA A 135 -11.19 -2.77 9.76
N SER A 136 -10.43 -3.67 9.09
CA SER A 136 -9.93 -4.89 9.75
C SER A 136 -8.93 -4.56 10.88
N GLY A 137 -8.14 -3.48 10.73
CA GLY A 137 -7.32 -2.94 11.82
C GLY A 137 -8.17 -2.43 13.00
N CYS A 138 -9.30 -1.76 12.70
CA CYS A 138 -10.26 -1.38 13.75
C CYS A 138 -10.90 -2.60 14.43
N ALA A 139 -11.16 -3.67 13.67
CA ALA A 139 -11.68 -4.91 14.23
C ALA A 139 -10.66 -5.62 15.11
N ALA A 140 -9.37 -5.56 14.77
CA ALA A 140 -8.28 -6.05 15.62
C ALA A 140 -8.23 -5.28 16.96
N GLU A 141 -8.43 -3.97 16.95
CA GLU A 141 -8.55 -3.17 18.18
C GLU A 141 -9.73 -3.61 19.05
N GLY A 142 -10.83 -4.05 18.43
CA GLY A 142 -12.00 -4.60 19.12
C GLY A 142 -11.88 -6.09 19.45
N GLY A 143 -10.75 -6.76 19.16
CA GLY A 143 -10.52 -8.18 19.40
C GLY A 143 -11.34 -9.13 18.52
N LYS A 144 -11.76 -8.67 17.32
CA LYS A 144 -12.64 -9.40 16.39
C LYS A 144 -12.11 -9.42 14.95
N PHE A 145 -10.77 -9.43 14.80
CA PHE A 145 -10.13 -9.39 13.49
C PHE A 145 -10.60 -10.54 12.59
N THR A 146 -10.49 -11.79 13.08
CA THR A 146 -10.78 -12.98 12.29
C THR A 146 -12.25 -13.05 11.89
N GLU A 147 -13.16 -12.80 12.83
CA GLU A 147 -14.60 -12.82 12.57
C GLU A 147 -15.02 -11.73 11.56
N PHE A 148 -14.40 -10.54 11.68
CA PHE A 148 -14.68 -9.43 10.77
C PHE A 148 -14.09 -9.68 9.38
N SER A 149 -12.87 -10.20 9.28
CA SER A 149 -12.22 -10.56 8.01
C SER A 149 -13.05 -11.56 7.23
N LYS A 150 -13.51 -12.63 7.90
CA LYS A 150 -14.40 -13.65 7.32
C LYS A 150 -15.72 -13.04 6.83
N ALA A 151 -16.36 -12.21 7.65
CA ALA A 151 -17.61 -11.54 7.28
C ALA A 151 -17.43 -10.59 6.08
N LEU A 152 -16.26 -9.94 5.93
CA LEU A 152 -15.93 -9.13 4.74
C LEU A 152 -15.87 -10.00 3.47
N PHE A 153 -15.23 -11.17 3.52
CA PHE A 153 -15.18 -12.08 2.37
C PHE A 153 -16.54 -12.67 2.07
N ASP A 154 -17.34 -13.03 3.08
CA ASP A 154 -18.71 -13.53 2.87
C ASP A 154 -19.57 -12.50 2.13
N LYS A 155 -19.49 -11.23 2.52
CA LYS A 155 -20.21 -10.08 1.95
C LYS A 155 -19.43 -9.32 0.88
N GLN A 156 -18.37 -9.92 0.32
CA GLN A 156 -17.48 -9.26 -0.63
C GLN A 156 -18.26 -8.69 -1.83
N PRO A 157 -18.10 -7.38 -2.13
CA PRO A 157 -18.71 -6.77 -3.31
C PRO A 157 -17.97 -7.18 -4.59
N PRO A 158 -18.63 -7.08 -5.77
CA PRO A 158 -17.96 -7.30 -7.05
C PRO A 158 -16.91 -6.22 -7.33
N GLU A 159 -15.79 -6.57 -7.98
CA GLU A 159 -14.67 -5.66 -8.28
C GLU A 159 -15.11 -4.36 -8.98
N ASN A 160 -15.97 -4.46 -9.99
CA ASN A 160 -16.41 -3.31 -10.78
C ASN A 160 -17.84 -2.86 -10.45
N GLY A 161 -18.35 -3.23 -9.27
CA GLY A 161 -19.72 -2.91 -8.83
C GLY A 161 -19.77 -1.84 -7.75
N ALA A 162 -20.94 -1.72 -7.14
CA ALA A 162 -21.11 -0.94 -5.93
C ALA A 162 -20.39 -1.64 -4.77
N GLN A 163 -19.41 -0.94 -4.21
CA GLN A 163 -18.66 -1.43 -3.06
C GLN A 163 -19.30 -0.96 -1.74
N LEU A 164 -19.04 -1.71 -0.67
CA LEU A 164 -19.57 -1.41 0.64
C LEU A 164 -19.13 -0.02 1.11
N SER A 165 -20.09 0.77 1.61
CA SER A 165 -19.86 2.05 2.27
C SER A 165 -19.27 1.85 3.68
N ASP A 166 -18.77 2.93 4.30
CA ASP A 166 -18.30 2.87 5.69
C ASP A 166 -19.40 2.45 6.66
N ASN A 167 -20.66 2.83 6.40
CA ASN A 167 -21.80 2.39 7.23
C ASN A 167 -22.03 0.89 7.12
N GLU A 168 -21.95 0.32 5.91
CA GLU A 168 -22.09 -1.13 5.72
C GLU A 168 -20.92 -1.89 6.36
N LEU A 169 -19.69 -1.36 6.32
CA LEU A 169 -18.56 -1.93 7.07
C LEU A 169 -18.82 -1.90 8.59
N ILE A 170 -19.39 -0.80 9.09
CA ILE A 170 -19.78 -0.68 10.50
C ILE A 170 -20.89 -1.65 10.89
N ASP A 171 -21.87 -1.86 10.01
CA ASP A 171 -22.95 -2.83 10.21
C ASP A 171 -22.38 -4.26 10.29
N ILE A 172 -21.45 -4.63 9.40
CA ILE A 172 -20.74 -5.91 9.45
C ILE A 172 -19.99 -6.08 10.78
N GLY A 173 -19.29 -5.03 11.23
CA GLY A 173 -18.61 -5.04 12.52
C GLY A 173 -19.56 -5.30 13.69
N ALA A 174 -20.73 -4.66 13.69
CA ALA A 174 -21.74 -4.86 14.71
C ALA A 174 -22.31 -6.29 14.69
N GLU A 175 -22.51 -6.89 13.51
CA GLU A 175 -22.98 -8.27 13.36
C GLU A 175 -22.01 -9.29 13.98
N VAL A 176 -20.69 -9.03 13.93
CA VAL A 176 -19.68 -9.90 14.55
C VAL A 176 -19.38 -9.55 16.01
N GLY A 177 -20.16 -8.63 16.60
CA GLY A 177 -20.11 -8.30 18.03
C GLY A 177 -19.18 -7.16 18.39
N LEU A 178 -18.70 -6.35 17.43
CA LEU A 178 -17.96 -5.12 17.72
C LEU A 178 -18.91 -4.03 18.26
N ASN A 179 -18.41 -3.21 19.19
CA ASN A 179 -19.16 -2.06 19.63
C ASN A 179 -19.29 -1.03 18.50
N ARG A 180 -20.54 -0.74 18.11
CA ARG A 180 -20.87 0.08 16.94
C ARG A 180 -20.29 1.52 17.01
N ASP A 181 -20.25 2.11 18.19
CA ASP A 181 -19.82 3.51 18.33
C ASP A 181 -18.31 3.62 18.24
N SER A 182 -17.56 2.83 19.01
CA SER A 182 -16.09 2.86 18.99
C SER A 182 -15.52 2.33 17.66
N PHE A 183 -16.03 1.22 17.14
CA PHE A 183 -15.64 0.69 15.84
C PHE A 183 -16.00 1.66 14.72
N GLY A 184 -17.22 2.21 14.75
CA GLY A 184 -17.70 3.19 13.76
C GLY A 184 -16.88 4.48 13.75
N SER A 185 -16.45 4.97 14.93
CA SER A 185 -15.53 6.11 14.99
C SER A 185 -14.19 5.78 14.33
N CYS A 186 -13.57 4.64 14.70
CA CYS A 186 -12.32 4.17 14.12
C CYS A 186 -12.37 4.08 12.59
N VAL A 187 -13.45 3.51 12.03
CA VAL A 187 -13.65 3.36 10.58
C VAL A 187 -13.79 4.74 9.91
N ARG A 188 -14.68 5.61 10.43
CA ARG A 188 -14.92 6.94 9.84
C ARG A 188 -13.69 7.85 9.90
N ASP A 189 -12.94 7.79 10.99
CA ASP A 189 -11.69 8.55 11.18
C ASP A 189 -10.55 8.01 10.29
N GLY A 190 -10.72 6.80 9.74
CA GLY A 190 -9.70 6.15 8.90
C GLY A 190 -8.41 5.86 9.65
N LYS A 191 -8.50 5.57 10.96
CA LYS A 191 -7.38 5.43 11.91
C LYS A 191 -6.25 4.56 11.37
N TYR A 192 -6.57 3.44 10.70
CA TYR A 192 -5.60 2.47 10.22
C TYR A 192 -5.31 2.55 8.71
N LYS A 193 -5.78 3.58 7.98
CA LYS A 193 -5.42 3.78 6.57
C LYS A 193 -3.90 3.91 6.34
N PRO A 194 -3.14 4.66 7.19
CA PRO A 194 -1.68 4.69 7.05
C PRO A 194 -1.02 3.33 7.28
N TRP A 195 -1.55 2.52 8.22
CA TRP A 195 -1.11 1.15 8.43
C TRP A 195 -1.35 0.27 7.18
N THR A 196 -2.54 0.34 6.55
CA THR A 196 -2.82 -0.37 5.30
C THR A 196 -1.82 -0.03 4.20
N SER A 197 -1.45 1.25 4.08
CA SER A 197 -0.42 1.68 3.12
C SER A 197 0.93 1.03 3.42
N HIS A 198 1.35 1.03 4.71
CA HIS A 198 2.58 0.39 5.16
C HIS A 198 2.58 -1.11 4.82
N VAL A 199 1.52 -1.86 5.18
CA VAL A 199 1.39 -3.29 4.85
C VAL A 199 1.54 -3.55 3.35
N SER A 200 0.88 -2.74 2.52
CA SER A 200 0.92 -2.88 1.06
C SER A 200 2.30 -2.57 0.48
N GLU A 201 2.99 -1.56 1.01
CA GLU A 201 4.35 -1.19 0.60
C GLU A 201 5.36 -2.27 0.99
N GLU A 202 5.30 -2.78 2.23
CA GLU A 202 6.20 -3.84 2.68
C GLU A 202 5.96 -5.16 1.93
N ALA A 203 4.69 -5.53 1.68
CA ALA A 203 4.37 -6.67 0.83
C ALA A 203 4.99 -6.53 -0.58
N THR A 204 4.92 -5.32 -1.16
CA THR A 204 5.55 -5.04 -2.46
C THR A 204 7.09 -5.15 -2.39
N ARG A 205 7.72 -4.67 -1.31
CA ARG A 205 9.18 -4.82 -1.08
C ARG A 205 9.59 -6.27 -0.90
N ALA A 206 8.71 -7.10 -0.30
CA ALA A 206 8.88 -8.54 -0.18
C ALA A 206 8.59 -9.31 -1.50
N ASN A 207 8.40 -8.60 -2.62
CA ASN A 207 8.06 -9.16 -3.94
C ASN A 207 6.72 -9.92 -3.99
N VAL A 208 5.79 -9.61 -3.10
CA VAL A 208 4.41 -10.07 -3.21
C VAL A 208 3.70 -9.24 -4.27
N THR A 209 3.43 -9.84 -5.42
CA THR A 209 2.89 -9.14 -6.61
C THR A 209 1.41 -9.38 -6.85
N GLY A 210 0.77 -10.22 -6.05
CA GLY A 210 -0.65 -10.56 -6.22
C GLY A 210 -1.25 -11.21 -4.97
N THR A 211 -2.57 -11.36 -4.98
CA THR A 211 -3.34 -11.94 -3.89
C THR A 211 -4.31 -13.01 -4.41
N PRO A 212 -4.55 -14.10 -3.66
CA PRO A 212 -3.86 -14.41 -2.41
C PRO A 212 -2.43 -14.88 -2.65
N THR A 213 -1.51 -14.51 -1.75
CA THR A 213 -0.19 -15.13 -1.66
C THR A 213 -0.08 -15.78 -0.28
N VAL A 214 0.28 -17.06 -0.25
CA VAL A 214 0.39 -17.85 0.98
C VAL A 214 1.82 -18.35 1.11
N LEU A 215 2.47 -18.08 2.23
CA LEU A 215 3.80 -18.60 2.56
C LEU A 215 3.72 -19.43 3.84
N VAL A 216 4.55 -20.47 3.93
CA VAL A 216 4.76 -21.25 5.15
C VAL A 216 6.25 -21.15 5.49
N ASN A 217 6.58 -20.52 6.64
CA ASN A 217 7.95 -20.17 7.02
C ASN A 217 8.74 -19.49 5.88
N GLY A 218 8.08 -18.62 5.10
CA GLY A 218 8.68 -17.88 3.99
C GLY A 218 8.67 -18.61 2.64
N GLU A 219 8.31 -19.89 2.58
CA GLU A 219 8.23 -20.66 1.34
C GLU A 219 6.82 -20.62 0.74
N GLN A 220 6.71 -20.22 -0.53
CA GLN A 220 5.41 -20.03 -1.17
C GLN A 220 4.68 -21.34 -1.46
N VAL A 221 3.44 -21.44 -0.97
CA VAL A 221 2.48 -22.49 -1.33
C VAL A 221 1.71 -22.05 -2.57
N ARG A 222 2.07 -22.58 -3.75
CA ARG A 222 1.51 -22.12 -5.04
C ARG A 222 0.06 -22.56 -5.23
N GLU A 223 -0.26 -23.78 -4.84
CA GLU A 223 -1.62 -24.33 -4.85
C GLU A 223 -2.10 -24.40 -3.41
N TRP A 224 -2.81 -23.38 -2.99
CA TRP A 224 -3.28 -23.17 -1.62
C TRP A 224 -4.51 -24.02 -1.26
N THR A 225 -4.47 -25.34 -1.62
CA THR A 225 -5.48 -26.30 -1.17
C THR A 225 -5.26 -26.67 0.29
N PRO A 226 -6.29 -27.17 1.00
CA PRO A 226 -6.16 -27.66 2.38
C PRO A 226 -5.03 -28.66 2.57
N GLU A 227 -4.90 -29.61 1.62
CA GLU A 227 -3.88 -30.67 1.66
C GLU A 227 -2.47 -30.09 1.55
N ASN A 228 -2.27 -29.17 0.60
CA ASN A 228 -0.95 -28.58 0.36
C ASN A 228 -0.51 -27.67 1.53
N ILE A 229 -1.45 -26.90 2.12
CA ILE A 229 -1.16 -26.07 3.30
C ILE A 229 -0.79 -26.96 4.48
N THR A 230 -1.59 -28.01 4.73
CA THR A 230 -1.32 -28.99 5.80
C THR A 230 0.05 -29.64 5.62
N ALA A 231 0.35 -30.14 4.42
CA ALA A 231 1.62 -30.77 4.11
C ALA A 231 2.81 -29.80 4.30
N ALA A 232 2.66 -28.55 3.88
CA ALA A 232 3.70 -27.51 4.07
C ALA A 232 3.95 -27.23 5.56
N VAL A 233 2.89 -27.10 6.37
CA VAL A 233 3.01 -26.90 7.83
C VAL A 233 3.65 -28.08 8.50
N GLU A 234 3.27 -29.32 8.17
CA GLU A 234 3.87 -30.54 8.70
C GLU A 234 5.34 -30.71 8.31
N ALA A 235 5.70 -30.30 7.10
CA ALA A 235 7.10 -30.31 6.65
C ALA A 235 7.96 -29.28 7.40
N ALA A 236 7.40 -28.07 7.64
CA ALA A 236 8.08 -26.99 8.33
C ALA A 236 8.19 -27.17 9.84
N GLY A 237 7.35 -28.01 10.45
CA GLY A 237 7.34 -28.32 11.89
C GLY A 237 8.29 -29.48 12.30
N ARG A 238 8.98 -30.06 11.34
CA ARG A 238 9.97 -31.13 11.58
C ARG A 238 11.38 -30.53 11.75
#